data_83d11504422eaf0aa531e8fdc2ec7ba0
#
_entry.id   83d11504422eaf0aa531e8fdc2ec7ba0
#
_cell.length_a   1.000
_cell.length_b   1.000
_cell.length_c   1.000
_cell.angle_alpha   90.00
_cell.angle_beta   90.00
_cell.angle_gamma   90.00
#
_symmetry.space_group_name_H-M   'P 1'
#
loop_
_entity.id
_entity.type
_entity.pdbx_description
1 polymer ?
#
loop_
_entity_poly.entity_id
_entity_poly.type
_entity_poly.pdbx_seq_one_letter_code
_entity_poly.pdbx_strand_id
1 'polypeptide(L)'
;MEQIVRKIALLGMGTVGGGVYEIIERQKEEMPFKIGAALEVVKVLVRNKAKYADKVPAEKLTDVWEDVINDDSIDIVVEVMGGIEPARTYIKAALEKGKHVVTANKDLMAMHGHELLELAGEHHCDLLFEAAVAGGIPIIRPLKQCLAGNNITEIMGIINGTTNFILTKMKEDGMDFGEALQLATDLGYAEADPTADIEGYDAGRKLAIMASIAFHTPVTFDDVFTEGITKITAKDMRYAQEMGCNIKLLGIAKNTETGIEVKVHPTLIPEHHPLATVNDSFNAVFVHGDAVDDAMFYGRGAGALPTGSAVVGDIMDVARNMLFHCNGRIGCSCYKSLPIKQIGETTSRYYIRMRLEDRAGTLAAMAGVFAENDASIAILLQKETIENDAEIVVVTHEVAEKKFMDAIKKFSSMEMVKEISSIIRVYALGNE
;
A
#
# COMPACT_ATOMS: atom_id res chain seq x y z
N MET A 1 -17.60 32.23 -26.26
CA MET A 1 -16.97 32.32 -24.93
C MET A 1 -15.52 31.95 -25.14
N GLU A 2 -14.59 32.73 -24.60
CA GLU A 2 -13.17 32.40 -24.60
C GLU A 2 -12.96 31.09 -23.84
N GLN A 3 -12.21 30.17 -24.40
CA GLN A 3 -11.98 28.87 -23.78
C GLN A 3 -11.09 29.06 -22.55
N ILE A 4 -11.56 28.66 -21.37
CA ILE A 4 -10.77 28.68 -20.14
C ILE A 4 -9.66 27.65 -20.25
N VAL A 5 -8.40 28.05 -19.98
CA VAL A 5 -7.22 27.18 -19.97
C VAL A 5 -6.65 27.15 -18.56
N ARG A 6 -6.37 25.93 -18.04
CA ARG A 6 -5.65 25.72 -16.79
C ARG A 6 -4.22 25.31 -17.10
N LYS A 7 -3.28 26.10 -16.62
CA LYS A 7 -1.85 25.93 -16.90
C LYS A 7 -1.19 25.08 -15.81
N ILE A 8 -0.42 24.11 -16.24
CA ILE A 8 0.17 23.08 -15.38
C ILE A 8 1.68 23.14 -15.46
N ALA A 9 2.35 23.10 -14.32
CA ALA A 9 3.76 22.77 -14.23
C ALA A 9 3.92 21.31 -13.76
N LEU A 10 4.69 20.51 -14.49
CA LEU A 10 4.97 19.12 -14.17
C LEU A 10 6.40 18.99 -13.59
N LEU A 11 6.51 18.60 -12.33
CA LEU A 11 7.78 18.38 -11.65
C LEU A 11 8.17 16.90 -11.74
N GLY A 12 9.07 16.58 -12.66
CA GLY A 12 9.50 15.24 -13.00
C GLY A 12 8.85 14.71 -14.29
N MET A 13 9.66 14.04 -15.11
CA MET A 13 9.24 13.43 -16.39
C MET A 13 9.69 11.96 -16.46
N GLY A 14 9.69 11.28 -15.30
CA GLY A 14 9.92 9.84 -15.20
C GLY A 14 8.74 9.03 -15.71
N THR A 15 8.59 7.82 -15.21
CA THR A 15 7.50 6.89 -15.61
C THR A 15 6.12 7.54 -15.45
N VAL A 16 5.83 8.09 -14.27
CA VAL A 16 4.52 8.70 -13.98
C VAL A 16 4.34 10.01 -14.74
N GLY A 17 5.34 10.91 -14.70
CA GLY A 17 5.25 12.20 -15.38
C GLY A 17 5.09 12.05 -16.91
N GLY A 18 5.78 11.07 -17.50
CA GLY A 18 5.59 10.71 -18.91
C GLY A 18 4.16 10.27 -19.22
N GLY A 19 3.57 9.44 -18.35
CA GLY A 19 2.17 9.01 -18.49
C GLY A 19 1.18 10.17 -18.34
N VAL A 20 1.42 11.09 -17.40
CA VAL A 20 0.59 12.30 -17.23
C VAL A 20 0.64 13.17 -18.48
N TYR A 21 1.84 13.46 -18.97
CA TYR A 21 2.04 14.28 -20.16
C TYR A 21 1.36 13.66 -21.39
N GLU A 22 1.55 12.35 -21.61
CA GLU A 22 0.91 11.60 -22.70
C GLU A 22 -0.61 11.66 -22.65
N ILE A 23 -1.21 11.45 -21.46
CA ILE A 23 -2.67 11.44 -21.32
C ILE A 23 -3.25 12.84 -21.58
N ILE A 24 -2.62 13.91 -21.07
CA ILE A 24 -3.08 15.29 -21.30
C ILE A 24 -3.02 15.63 -22.77
N GLU A 25 -1.90 15.36 -23.44
CA GLU A 25 -1.76 15.66 -24.88
C GLU A 25 -2.72 14.82 -25.75
N ARG A 26 -2.89 13.53 -25.43
CA ARG A 26 -3.80 12.64 -26.16
C ARG A 26 -5.27 13.05 -26.06
N GLN A 27 -5.68 13.59 -24.90
CA GLN A 27 -7.07 13.96 -24.63
C GLN A 27 -7.33 15.48 -24.73
N LYS A 28 -6.40 16.24 -25.26
CA LYS A 28 -6.42 17.71 -25.25
C LYS A 28 -7.73 18.30 -25.79
N GLU A 29 -8.26 17.74 -26.89
CA GLU A 29 -9.47 18.24 -27.53
C GLU A 29 -10.77 17.86 -26.76
N GLU A 30 -10.72 16.76 -25.98
CA GLU A 30 -11.88 16.31 -25.22
C GLU A 30 -11.99 16.92 -23.80
N MET A 31 -10.86 17.35 -23.24
CA MET A 31 -10.83 17.90 -21.88
C MET A 31 -11.83 19.03 -21.65
N PRO A 32 -11.99 20.01 -22.57
CA PRO A 32 -12.97 21.08 -22.37
C PRO A 32 -14.40 20.58 -22.20
N PHE A 33 -14.77 19.52 -22.87
CA PHE A 33 -16.12 18.91 -22.76
C PHE A 33 -16.30 18.15 -21.44
N LYS A 34 -15.22 17.58 -20.91
CA LYS A 34 -15.25 16.80 -19.67
C LYS A 34 -15.25 17.66 -18.43
N ILE A 35 -14.54 18.79 -18.44
CA ILE A 35 -14.31 19.60 -17.24
C ILE A 35 -14.64 21.10 -17.40
N GLY A 36 -15.03 21.55 -18.57
CA GLY A 36 -15.31 22.98 -18.82
C GLY A 36 -14.07 23.84 -19.02
N ALA A 37 -12.88 23.25 -19.05
CA ALA A 37 -11.60 23.95 -19.25
C ALA A 37 -10.62 23.10 -20.05
N ALA A 38 -9.74 23.73 -20.83
CA ALA A 38 -8.58 23.04 -21.39
C ALA A 38 -7.48 22.89 -20.34
N LEU A 39 -6.70 21.82 -20.44
CA LEU A 39 -5.49 21.59 -19.64
C LEU A 39 -4.25 21.76 -20.52
N GLU A 40 -3.29 22.55 -20.07
CA GLU A 40 -2.05 22.78 -20.80
C GLU A 40 -0.83 22.64 -19.89
N VAL A 41 0.08 21.72 -20.23
CA VAL A 41 1.40 21.64 -19.57
C VAL A 41 2.28 22.72 -20.19
N VAL A 42 2.59 23.77 -19.41
CA VAL A 42 3.40 24.92 -19.86
C VAL A 42 4.84 24.82 -19.39
N LYS A 43 5.12 24.13 -18.30
CA LYS A 43 6.48 23.89 -17.78
C LYS A 43 6.67 22.44 -17.34
N VAL A 44 7.86 21.92 -17.60
CA VAL A 44 8.30 20.59 -17.16
C VAL A 44 9.67 20.73 -16.52
N LEU A 45 9.72 20.61 -15.19
CA LEU A 45 10.95 20.69 -14.41
C LEU A 45 11.65 19.33 -14.40
N VAL A 46 12.87 19.26 -14.93
CA VAL A 46 13.69 18.05 -15.01
C VAL A 46 15.17 18.37 -14.78
N ARG A 47 15.91 17.44 -14.19
CA ARG A 47 17.36 17.59 -13.96
C ARG A 47 18.19 17.57 -15.26
N ASN A 48 17.72 16.87 -16.28
CA ASN A 48 18.42 16.74 -17.57
C ASN A 48 17.42 16.97 -18.73
N LYS A 49 17.42 18.17 -19.28
CA LYS A 49 16.52 18.58 -20.38
C LYS A 49 16.78 17.77 -21.66
N ALA A 50 18.04 17.45 -21.96
CA ALA A 50 18.39 16.73 -23.18
C ALA A 50 17.74 15.33 -23.26
N LYS A 51 17.50 14.69 -22.11
CA LYS A 51 16.83 13.37 -22.03
C LYS A 51 15.39 13.39 -22.56
N TYR A 52 14.75 14.54 -22.56
CA TYR A 52 13.32 14.68 -22.86
C TYR A 52 13.02 15.57 -24.06
N ALA A 53 14.06 16.04 -24.78
CA ALA A 53 13.94 16.95 -25.91
C ALA A 53 13.11 16.38 -27.08
N ASP A 54 13.06 15.04 -27.23
CA ASP A 54 12.26 14.36 -28.25
C ASP A 54 10.77 14.21 -27.87
N LYS A 55 10.44 14.43 -26.57
CA LYS A 55 9.09 14.19 -26.04
C LYS A 55 8.36 15.47 -25.65
N VAL A 56 9.11 16.51 -25.29
CA VAL A 56 8.58 17.78 -24.78
C VAL A 56 9.24 18.92 -25.52
N PRO A 57 8.48 19.91 -26.03
CA PRO A 57 9.03 21.11 -26.66
C PRO A 57 10.05 21.82 -25.75
N ALA A 58 11.15 22.27 -26.34
CA ALA A 58 12.29 22.82 -25.60
C ALA A 58 11.92 24.03 -24.71
N GLU A 59 10.97 24.85 -25.15
CA GLU A 59 10.48 26.05 -24.44
C GLU A 59 9.69 25.68 -23.16
N LYS A 60 9.18 24.45 -23.04
CA LYS A 60 8.50 23.94 -21.85
C LYS A 60 9.47 23.32 -20.86
N LEU A 61 10.67 22.92 -21.29
CA LEU A 61 11.66 22.25 -20.43
C LEU A 61 12.46 23.24 -19.60
N THR A 62 12.53 23.02 -18.29
CA THR A 62 13.40 23.80 -17.38
C THR A 62 14.09 22.87 -16.37
N ASP A 63 15.24 23.30 -15.87
CA ASP A 63 15.96 22.73 -14.73
C ASP A 63 16.03 23.72 -13.54
N VAL A 64 15.32 24.85 -13.66
CA VAL A 64 15.28 25.92 -12.67
C VAL A 64 13.91 25.99 -12.04
N TRP A 65 13.84 25.82 -10.71
CA TRP A 65 12.58 25.86 -9.95
C TRP A 65 11.90 27.25 -10.02
N GLU A 66 12.68 28.31 -10.02
CA GLU A 66 12.23 29.67 -10.09
C GLU A 66 11.39 29.96 -11.33
N ASP A 67 11.64 29.28 -12.45
CA ASP A 67 10.84 29.38 -13.68
C ASP A 67 9.41 28.86 -13.50
N VAL A 68 9.19 28.03 -12.47
CA VAL A 68 7.87 27.47 -12.13
C VAL A 68 7.20 28.31 -11.07
N ILE A 69 7.89 28.55 -9.93
CA ILE A 69 7.23 29.15 -8.77
C ILE A 69 6.94 30.65 -8.97
N ASN A 70 7.72 31.36 -9.78
CA ASN A 70 7.53 32.76 -10.07
C ASN A 70 6.68 33.04 -11.34
N ASP A 71 6.20 32.02 -12.01
CA ASP A 71 5.23 32.17 -13.11
C ASP A 71 3.81 32.18 -12.53
N ASP A 72 3.26 33.39 -12.39
CA ASP A 72 1.89 33.58 -11.84
C ASP A 72 0.80 33.03 -12.76
N SER A 73 1.11 32.67 -14.01
CA SER A 73 0.16 32.05 -14.92
C SER A 73 -0.05 30.56 -14.67
N ILE A 74 0.80 29.90 -13.87
CA ILE A 74 0.68 28.50 -13.53
C ILE A 74 -0.35 28.33 -12.41
N ASP A 75 -1.42 27.60 -12.71
CA ASP A 75 -2.51 27.31 -11.78
C ASP A 75 -2.21 26.08 -10.89
N ILE A 76 -1.62 25.02 -11.49
CA ILE A 76 -1.49 23.69 -10.87
C ILE A 76 -0.04 23.22 -10.98
N VAL A 77 0.52 22.80 -9.85
CA VAL A 77 1.83 22.14 -9.77
C VAL A 77 1.61 20.64 -9.55
N VAL A 78 2.17 19.83 -10.44
CA VAL A 78 2.07 18.35 -10.39
C VAL A 78 3.42 17.79 -9.99
N GLU A 79 3.55 17.25 -8.78
CA GLU A 79 4.79 16.67 -8.26
C GLU A 79 4.79 15.15 -8.44
N VAL A 80 5.72 14.66 -9.25
CA VAL A 80 5.95 13.24 -9.54
C VAL A 80 7.45 12.90 -9.60
N MET A 81 8.25 13.62 -8.78
CA MET A 81 9.69 13.42 -8.68
C MET A 81 10.07 12.30 -7.72
N GLY A 82 9.25 12.10 -6.67
CA GLY A 82 9.53 11.18 -5.57
C GLY A 82 10.59 11.71 -4.58
N GLY A 83 10.76 10.99 -3.47
CA GLY A 83 11.60 11.40 -2.35
C GLY A 83 10.96 12.49 -1.48
N ILE A 84 11.59 12.83 -0.36
CA ILE A 84 11.06 13.85 0.56
C ILE A 84 11.50 15.24 0.10
N GLU A 85 12.79 15.45 -0.07
CA GLU A 85 13.33 16.74 -0.55
C GLU A 85 13.92 16.59 -1.97
N PRO A 86 13.75 17.56 -2.83
CA PRO A 86 13.15 18.90 -2.62
C PRO A 86 11.62 18.94 -2.78
N ALA A 87 10.92 17.81 -2.93
CA ALA A 87 9.48 17.76 -3.21
C ALA A 87 8.66 18.50 -2.13
N ARG A 88 8.96 18.28 -0.85
CA ARG A 88 8.28 18.96 0.27
C ARG A 88 8.45 20.48 0.19
N THR A 89 9.68 20.94 -0.01
CA THR A 89 9.99 22.39 -0.16
C THR A 89 9.22 23.00 -1.32
N TYR A 90 9.14 22.33 -2.46
CA TYR A 90 8.45 22.83 -3.65
C TYR A 90 6.93 22.84 -3.47
N ILE A 91 6.36 21.82 -2.87
CA ILE A 91 4.91 21.76 -2.58
C ILE A 91 4.53 22.88 -1.62
N LYS A 92 5.28 23.07 -0.52
CA LYS A 92 5.02 24.16 0.43
C LYS A 92 5.04 25.51 -0.26
N ALA A 93 6.10 25.81 -1.01
CA ALA A 93 6.22 27.06 -1.74
C ALA A 93 5.09 27.29 -2.76
N ALA A 94 4.63 26.21 -3.44
CA ALA A 94 3.51 26.29 -4.37
C ALA A 94 2.19 26.65 -3.65
N LEU A 95 1.89 25.98 -2.53
CA LEU A 95 0.71 26.24 -1.72
C LEU A 95 0.71 27.66 -1.13
N GLU A 96 1.85 28.12 -0.59
CA GLU A 96 2.04 29.49 -0.07
C GLU A 96 1.83 30.56 -1.14
N LYS A 97 2.07 30.23 -2.42
CA LYS A 97 1.81 31.10 -3.58
C LYS A 97 0.39 30.99 -4.13
N GLY A 98 -0.48 30.20 -3.48
CA GLY A 98 -1.84 29.99 -3.93
C GLY A 98 -1.98 29.08 -5.15
N LYS A 99 -0.94 28.30 -5.49
CA LYS A 99 -0.99 27.30 -6.56
C LYS A 99 -1.52 25.97 -6.02
N HIS A 100 -2.44 25.34 -6.75
CA HIS A 100 -2.94 24.02 -6.40
C HIS A 100 -1.90 22.94 -6.66
N VAL A 101 -1.93 21.85 -5.89
CA VAL A 101 -0.93 20.79 -6.00
C VAL A 101 -1.60 19.43 -6.20
N VAL A 102 -1.02 18.64 -7.12
CA VAL A 102 -1.31 17.22 -7.28
C VAL A 102 -0.01 16.45 -7.11
N THR A 103 0.02 15.41 -6.28
CA THR A 103 1.23 14.62 -6.06
C THR A 103 0.95 13.12 -6.11
N ALA A 104 1.95 12.34 -6.58
CA ALA A 104 1.96 10.88 -6.50
C ALA A 104 2.96 10.37 -5.43
N ASN A 105 3.47 11.25 -4.58
CA ASN A 105 4.58 10.98 -3.68
C ASN A 105 4.10 10.36 -2.37
N LYS A 106 4.04 9.03 -2.35
CA LYS A 106 3.60 8.27 -1.17
C LYS A 106 4.50 8.48 0.05
N ASP A 107 5.83 8.60 -0.17
CA ASP A 107 6.79 8.76 0.92
C ASP A 107 6.56 10.08 1.64
N LEU A 108 6.36 11.15 0.88
CA LEU A 108 6.07 12.47 1.41
C LEU A 108 4.71 12.51 2.12
N MET A 109 3.66 11.94 1.50
CA MET A 109 2.32 11.95 2.09
C MET A 109 2.21 11.08 3.34
N ALA A 110 2.95 9.97 3.43
CA ALA A 110 2.97 9.10 4.61
C ALA A 110 3.69 9.74 5.81
N MET A 111 4.65 10.66 5.57
CA MET A 111 5.44 11.31 6.62
C MET A 111 4.96 12.72 6.97
N HIS A 112 4.55 13.49 5.96
CA HIS A 112 4.26 14.92 6.08
C HIS A 112 2.88 15.31 5.52
N GLY A 113 2.03 14.33 5.20
CA GLY A 113 0.74 14.59 4.56
C GLY A 113 -0.18 15.50 5.38
N HIS A 114 -0.19 15.32 6.70
CA HIS A 114 -1.02 16.15 7.60
C HIS A 114 -0.59 17.62 7.54
N GLU A 115 0.70 17.92 7.72
CA GLU A 115 1.28 19.28 7.61
C GLU A 115 0.92 19.95 6.28
N LEU A 116 1.09 19.21 5.18
CA LEU A 116 0.86 19.76 3.84
C LEU A 116 -0.63 20.01 3.54
N LEU A 117 -1.52 19.15 4.07
CA LEU A 117 -2.96 19.32 3.93
C LEU A 117 -3.50 20.47 4.78
N GLU A 118 -2.93 20.71 5.97
CA GLU A 118 -3.25 21.89 6.76
C GLU A 118 -2.83 23.18 6.04
N LEU A 119 -1.59 23.22 5.54
CA LEU A 119 -1.09 24.37 4.76
C LEU A 119 -1.95 24.63 3.51
N ALA A 120 -2.36 23.58 2.80
CA ALA A 120 -3.26 23.72 1.66
C ALA A 120 -4.62 24.34 2.07
N GLY A 121 -5.16 23.92 3.22
CA GLY A 121 -6.38 24.51 3.80
C GLY A 121 -6.24 25.97 4.15
N GLU A 122 -5.14 26.37 4.79
CA GLU A 122 -4.83 27.76 5.14
C GLU A 122 -4.78 28.68 3.92
N HIS A 123 -4.26 28.19 2.79
CA HIS A 123 -4.15 28.92 1.55
C HIS A 123 -5.32 28.71 0.56
N HIS A 124 -6.38 28.01 0.99
CA HIS A 124 -7.53 27.66 0.14
C HIS A 124 -7.15 26.96 -1.17
N CYS A 125 -6.10 26.14 -1.13
CA CYS A 125 -5.62 25.35 -2.23
C CYS A 125 -6.10 23.89 -2.15
N ASP A 126 -6.26 23.25 -3.30
CA ASP A 126 -6.38 21.80 -3.36
C ASP A 126 -4.97 21.18 -3.27
N LEU A 127 -4.83 20.15 -2.43
CA LEU A 127 -3.72 19.19 -2.44
C LEU A 127 -4.32 17.80 -2.62
N LEU A 128 -4.22 17.25 -3.83
CA LEU A 128 -4.77 15.94 -4.17
C LEU A 128 -3.64 14.93 -4.43
N PHE A 129 -3.86 13.67 -4.05
CA PHE A 129 -2.80 12.65 -4.05
C PHE A 129 -3.31 11.23 -4.31
N GLU A 130 -4.33 11.07 -5.17
CA GLU A 130 -4.91 9.75 -5.50
C GLU A 130 -3.83 8.75 -5.93
N ALA A 131 -2.88 9.18 -6.75
CA ALA A 131 -1.81 8.36 -7.28
C ALA A 131 -0.74 7.93 -6.25
N ALA A 132 -0.77 8.47 -5.03
CA ALA A 132 0.15 8.08 -3.96
C ALA A 132 -0.14 6.67 -3.42
N VAL A 133 -1.37 6.17 -3.59
CA VAL A 133 -1.78 4.83 -3.13
C VAL A 133 -2.40 4.05 -4.28
N ALA A 134 -2.03 2.78 -4.42
CA ALA A 134 -2.61 1.82 -5.37
C ALA A 134 -2.60 2.27 -6.85
N GLY A 135 -1.75 3.21 -7.23
CA GLY A 135 -1.46 3.63 -8.61
C GLY A 135 -2.70 4.02 -9.40
N GLY A 136 -3.16 3.17 -10.31
CA GLY A 136 -4.34 3.44 -11.14
C GLY A 136 -5.69 3.11 -10.49
N ILE A 137 -5.69 2.53 -9.28
CA ILE A 137 -6.90 2.18 -8.54
C ILE A 137 -7.40 3.40 -7.77
N PRO A 138 -8.63 3.89 -8.00
CA PRO A 138 -9.17 4.97 -7.19
C PRO A 138 -9.50 4.46 -5.78
N ILE A 139 -8.88 5.01 -4.74
CA ILE A 139 -9.12 4.62 -3.34
C ILE A 139 -9.19 5.83 -2.40
N ILE A 140 -8.32 6.83 -2.57
CA ILE A 140 -8.31 8.02 -1.71
C ILE A 140 -9.62 8.79 -1.84
N ARG A 141 -10.04 9.06 -3.07
CA ARG A 141 -11.29 9.77 -3.36
C ARG A 141 -12.51 8.96 -2.94
N PRO A 142 -12.65 7.67 -3.23
CA PRO A 142 -13.69 6.82 -2.67
C PRO A 142 -13.79 6.89 -1.15
N LEU A 143 -12.69 6.75 -0.41
CA LEU A 143 -12.70 6.85 1.06
C LEU A 143 -13.16 8.22 1.55
N LYS A 144 -12.69 9.31 0.93
CA LYS A 144 -13.02 10.68 1.33
C LYS A 144 -14.40 11.15 0.89
N GLN A 145 -14.97 10.59 -0.16
CA GLN A 145 -16.22 11.09 -0.77
C GLN A 145 -17.30 10.01 -0.89
N CYS A 146 -17.05 8.92 -1.63
CA CYS A 146 -18.10 7.94 -1.94
C CYS A 146 -18.50 7.14 -0.70
N LEU A 147 -17.55 6.82 0.17
CA LEU A 147 -17.73 6.04 1.39
C LEU A 147 -17.84 6.91 2.65
N ALA A 148 -17.84 8.24 2.52
CA ALA A 148 -17.84 9.17 3.65
C ALA A 148 -19.07 9.06 4.57
N GLY A 149 -20.14 8.44 4.11
CA GLY A 149 -21.32 8.14 4.93
C GLY A 149 -21.20 6.90 5.82
N ASN A 150 -20.06 6.20 5.79
CA ASN A 150 -19.82 4.98 6.55
C ASN A 150 -18.79 5.21 7.65
N ASN A 151 -18.87 4.43 8.72
CA ASN A 151 -17.75 4.21 9.62
C ASN A 151 -16.95 3.02 9.07
N ILE A 152 -15.78 3.30 8.54
CA ILE A 152 -14.88 2.26 8.04
C ILE A 152 -14.27 1.57 9.26
N THR A 153 -14.43 0.25 9.34
CA THR A 153 -13.93 -0.58 10.44
C THR A 153 -12.69 -1.36 10.07
N GLU A 154 -12.56 -1.74 8.79
CA GLU A 154 -11.39 -2.49 8.31
C GLU A 154 -11.02 -2.09 6.88
N ILE A 155 -9.72 -2.02 6.63
CA ILE A 155 -9.12 -1.98 5.29
C ILE A 155 -8.13 -3.14 5.19
N MET A 156 -8.25 -3.92 4.13
CA MET A 156 -7.24 -4.91 3.73
C MET A 156 -6.79 -4.65 2.30
N GLY A 157 -5.49 -4.78 2.03
CA GLY A 157 -5.00 -4.52 0.68
C GLY A 157 -3.81 -5.36 0.26
N ILE A 158 -3.87 -5.86 -0.98
CA ILE A 158 -2.70 -6.25 -1.77
C ILE A 158 -2.27 -4.99 -2.50
N ILE A 159 -1.34 -4.24 -1.92
CA ILE A 159 -0.97 -2.88 -2.36
C ILE A 159 0.49 -2.76 -2.84
N ASN A 160 1.14 -3.91 -3.02
CA ASN A 160 2.44 -4.02 -3.67
C ASN A 160 2.39 -5.10 -4.76
N GLY A 161 2.58 -4.71 -6.02
CA GLY A 161 2.46 -5.60 -7.18
C GLY A 161 3.63 -6.58 -7.28
N THR A 162 4.84 -6.17 -6.90
CA THR A 162 6.06 -7.00 -6.95
C THR A 162 5.92 -8.22 -6.03
N THR A 163 5.55 -8.01 -4.79
CA THR A 163 5.38 -9.10 -3.82
C THR A 163 4.21 -10.01 -4.17
N ASN A 164 3.11 -9.45 -4.70
CA ASN A 164 1.99 -10.27 -5.15
C ASN A 164 2.38 -11.15 -6.36
N PHE A 165 3.18 -10.62 -7.29
CA PHE A 165 3.72 -11.40 -8.41
C PHE A 165 4.61 -12.55 -7.91
N ILE A 166 5.56 -12.28 -7.00
CA ILE A 166 6.46 -13.28 -6.41
C ILE A 166 5.64 -14.40 -5.76
N LEU A 167 4.69 -14.05 -4.86
CA LEU A 167 3.86 -15.04 -4.17
C LEU A 167 2.96 -15.82 -5.14
N THR A 168 2.50 -15.20 -6.23
CA THR A 168 1.75 -15.88 -7.28
C THR A 168 2.61 -16.94 -7.97
N LYS A 169 3.85 -16.61 -8.34
CA LYS A 169 4.78 -17.56 -8.98
C LYS A 169 5.20 -18.70 -8.04
N MET A 170 5.44 -18.39 -6.77
CA MET A 170 5.70 -19.42 -5.75
C MET A 170 4.51 -20.39 -5.61
N LYS A 171 3.27 -19.89 -5.70
CA LYS A 171 2.05 -20.70 -5.59
C LYS A 171 1.79 -21.52 -6.86
N GLU A 172 1.80 -20.88 -8.04
CA GLU A 172 1.34 -21.48 -9.30
C GLU A 172 2.40 -22.36 -9.95
N ASP A 173 3.65 -21.88 -9.94
CA ASP A 173 4.77 -22.53 -10.62
C ASP A 173 5.65 -23.34 -9.66
N GLY A 174 5.37 -23.28 -8.34
CA GLY A 174 6.14 -23.98 -7.31
C GLY A 174 7.57 -23.46 -7.12
N MET A 175 7.85 -22.24 -7.58
CA MET A 175 9.16 -21.61 -7.49
C MET A 175 9.57 -21.35 -6.04
N ASP A 176 10.87 -21.38 -5.76
CA ASP A 176 11.41 -20.81 -4.53
C ASP A 176 11.37 -19.29 -4.58
N PHE A 177 11.42 -18.65 -3.40
CA PHE A 177 11.41 -17.18 -3.29
C PHE A 177 12.50 -16.51 -4.15
N GLY A 178 13.73 -17.05 -4.14
CA GLY A 178 14.85 -16.50 -4.92
C GLY A 178 14.62 -16.57 -6.43
N GLU A 179 14.08 -17.67 -6.92
CA GLU A 179 13.74 -17.86 -8.35
C GLU A 179 12.62 -16.91 -8.78
N ALA A 180 11.57 -16.79 -7.97
CA ALA A 180 10.44 -15.91 -8.25
C ALA A 180 10.86 -14.41 -8.20
N LEU A 181 11.75 -14.02 -7.28
CA LEU A 181 12.32 -12.68 -7.21
C LEU A 181 13.19 -12.37 -8.44
N GLN A 182 14.02 -13.31 -8.87
CA GLN A 182 14.84 -13.14 -10.09
C GLN A 182 13.93 -12.94 -11.32
N LEU A 183 12.89 -13.75 -11.45
CA LEU A 183 11.93 -13.61 -12.53
C LEU A 183 11.21 -12.24 -12.50
N ALA A 184 10.83 -11.76 -11.31
CA ALA A 184 10.25 -10.43 -11.14
C ALA A 184 11.20 -9.32 -11.59
N THR A 185 12.49 -9.47 -11.31
CA THR A 185 13.55 -8.52 -11.74
C THR A 185 13.73 -8.54 -13.25
N ASP A 186 13.81 -9.72 -13.86
CA ASP A 186 13.99 -9.90 -15.31
C ASP A 186 12.81 -9.31 -16.11
N LEU A 187 11.60 -9.38 -15.56
CA LEU A 187 10.40 -8.80 -16.15
C LEU A 187 10.20 -7.31 -15.80
N GLY A 188 11.07 -6.73 -14.98
CA GLY A 188 11.00 -5.31 -14.60
C GLY A 188 9.94 -4.98 -13.54
N TYR A 189 9.41 -5.96 -12.82
CA TYR A 189 8.52 -5.73 -11.68
C TYR A 189 9.31 -5.38 -10.41
N ALA A 190 10.51 -5.94 -10.22
CA ALA A 190 11.40 -5.60 -9.12
C ALA A 190 12.57 -4.75 -9.64
N GLU A 191 12.97 -3.75 -8.86
CA GLU A 191 14.17 -2.95 -9.07
C GLU A 191 15.42 -3.72 -8.60
N ALA A 192 16.62 -3.16 -8.87
CA ALA A 192 17.90 -3.76 -8.44
C ALA A 192 18.00 -3.88 -6.90
N ASP A 193 17.40 -2.95 -6.16
CA ASP A 193 17.19 -3.06 -4.71
C ASP A 193 15.69 -3.20 -4.42
N PRO A 194 15.18 -4.42 -4.25
CA PRO A 194 13.76 -4.68 -4.02
C PRO A 194 13.37 -4.59 -2.54
N THR A 195 14.27 -4.18 -1.64
CA THR A 195 14.07 -4.22 -0.18
C THR A 195 12.77 -3.54 0.25
N ALA A 196 12.44 -2.38 -0.30
CA ALA A 196 11.22 -1.67 0.06
C ALA A 196 9.94 -2.47 -0.26
N ASP A 197 9.99 -3.31 -1.30
CA ASP A 197 8.88 -4.18 -1.70
C ASP A 197 8.85 -5.44 -0.81
N ILE A 198 9.94 -6.22 -0.81
CA ILE A 198 9.97 -7.55 -0.20
C ILE A 198 9.93 -7.54 1.33
N GLU A 199 10.34 -6.43 1.98
CA GLU A 199 10.22 -6.23 3.43
C GLU A 199 8.90 -5.51 3.82
N GLY A 200 8.03 -5.18 2.85
CA GLY A 200 6.71 -4.63 3.09
C GLY A 200 6.66 -3.12 3.35
N TYR A 201 7.78 -2.40 3.23
CA TYR A 201 7.83 -0.96 3.54
C TYR A 201 7.00 -0.11 2.57
N ASP A 202 6.99 -0.45 1.28
CA ASP A 202 6.13 0.20 0.29
C ASP A 202 4.65 0.05 0.66
N ALA A 203 4.23 -1.16 1.03
CA ALA A 203 2.87 -1.43 1.48
C ALA A 203 2.54 -0.70 2.79
N GLY A 204 3.50 -0.63 3.73
CA GLY A 204 3.35 0.08 5.00
C GLY A 204 3.07 1.58 4.83
N ARG A 205 3.81 2.26 3.95
CA ARG A 205 3.59 3.68 3.65
C ARG A 205 2.19 3.94 3.06
N LYS A 206 1.77 3.10 2.12
CA LYS A 206 0.43 3.20 1.52
C LYS A 206 -0.68 2.93 2.53
N LEU A 207 -0.48 1.95 3.42
CA LEU A 207 -1.42 1.61 4.47
C LEU A 207 -1.59 2.75 5.47
N ALA A 208 -0.50 3.41 5.88
CA ALA A 208 -0.54 4.57 6.78
C ALA A 208 -1.43 5.69 6.22
N ILE A 209 -1.29 5.99 4.92
CA ILE A 209 -2.12 7.00 4.25
C ILE A 209 -3.61 6.59 4.28
N MET A 210 -3.92 5.34 3.92
CA MET A 210 -5.31 4.86 3.90
C MET A 210 -5.92 4.82 5.30
N ALA A 211 -5.19 4.34 6.30
CA ALA A 211 -5.64 4.28 7.69
C ALA A 211 -5.91 5.69 8.25
N SER A 212 -5.04 6.67 7.95
CA SER A 212 -5.25 8.06 8.37
C SER A 212 -6.57 8.62 7.84
N ILE A 213 -6.87 8.34 6.58
CA ILE A 213 -8.10 8.82 5.93
C ILE A 213 -9.34 8.11 6.48
N ALA A 214 -9.30 6.78 6.54
CA ALA A 214 -10.44 5.95 6.91
C ALA A 214 -10.83 6.09 8.38
N PHE A 215 -9.85 6.24 9.28
CA PHE A 215 -10.10 6.31 10.72
C PHE A 215 -10.02 7.73 11.27
N HIS A 216 -9.79 8.70 10.40
CA HIS A 216 -9.75 10.12 10.74
C HIS A 216 -8.72 10.47 11.84
N THR A 217 -7.63 9.73 11.89
CA THR A 217 -6.55 9.86 12.88
C THR A 217 -5.21 9.86 12.15
N PRO A 218 -4.27 10.77 12.45
CA PRO A 218 -2.96 10.73 11.85
C PRO A 218 -2.25 9.40 12.16
N VAL A 219 -1.89 8.66 11.13
CA VAL A 219 -1.09 7.43 11.18
C VAL A 219 0.12 7.64 10.28
N THR A 220 1.31 7.46 10.83
CA THR A 220 2.57 7.57 10.09
C THR A 220 3.12 6.18 9.74
N PHE A 221 4.13 6.12 8.89
CA PHE A 221 4.78 4.84 8.58
C PHE A 221 5.42 4.19 9.82
N ASP A 222 5.91 4.98 10.78
CA ASP A 222 6.53 4.49 12.00
C ASP A 222 5.53 3.78 12.93
N ASP A 223 4.24 4.03 12.76
CA ASP A 223 3.16 3.37 13.48
C ASP A 223 2.79 2.00 12.88
N VAL A 224 3.24 1.70 11.66
CA VAL A 224 2.88 0.46 10.94
C VAL A 224 3.87 -0.65 11.26
N PHE A 225 3.39 -1.74 11.85
CA PHE A 225 4.18 -2.96 11.92
C PHE A 225 4.37 -3.54 10.52
N THR A 226 5.61 -3.85 10.13
CA THR A 226 5.92 -4.45 8.83
C THR A 226 6.71 -5.74 8.97
N GLU A 227 6.28 -6.77 8.24
CA GLU A 227 6.98 -8.04 8.07
C GLU A 227 6.92 -8.43 6.59
N GLY A 228 8.08 -8.70 5.98
CA GLY A 228 8.22 -9.03 4.57
C GLY A 228 7.94 -10.49 4.23
N ILE A 229 8.12 -10.82 2.93
CA ILE A 229 7.87 -12.16 2.38
C ILE A 229 9.11 -13.04 2.27
N THR A 230 10.28 -12.55 2.64
CA THR A 230 11.58 -13.21 2.44
C THR A 230 11.72 -14.57 3.14
N LYS A 231 10.89 -14.82 4.16
CA LYS A 231 10.89 -16.08 4.91
C LYS A 231 9.86 -17.09 4.42
N ILE A 232 9.01 -16.73 3.46
CA ILE A 232 8.00 -17.63 2.92
C ILE A 232 8.67 -18.65 1.98
N THR A 233 8.32 -19.90 2.13
CA THR A 233 8.85 -21.00 1.32
C THR A 233 7.80 -21.62 0.41
N ALA A 234 8.22 -22.28 -0.66
CA ALA A 234 7.33 -23.07 -1.52
C ALA A 234 6.58 -24.16 -0.72
N LYS A 235 7.15 -24.65 0.37
CA LYS A 235 6.52 -25.62 1.26
C LYS A 235 5.35 -25.01 2.04
N ASP A 236 5.49 -23.77 2.50
CA ASP A 236 4.40 -23.04 3.16
C ASP A 236 3.23 -22.79 2.19
N MET A 237 3.55 -22.48 0.91
CA MET A 237 2.51 -22.33 -0.13
C MET A 237 1.71 -23.63 -0.32
N ARG A 238 2.36 -24.80 -0.37
CA ARG A 238 1.67 -26.09 -0.48
C ARG A 238 0.77 -26.38 0.71
N TYR A 239 1.26 -26.16 1.92
CA TYR A 239 0.45 -26.39 3.13
C TYR A 239 -0.72 -25.41 3.24
N ALA A 240 -0.54 -24.16 2.82
CA ALA A 240 -1.64 -23.22 2.73
C ALA A 240 -2.73 -23.72 1.76
N GLN A 241 -2.35 -24.20 0.57
CA GLN A 241 -3.29 -24.76 -0.41
C GLN A 241 -4.03 -25.99 0.13
N GLU A 242 -3.33 -26.91 0.81
CA GLU A 242 -3.96 -28.06 1.44
C GLU A 242 -5.00 -27.70 2.52
N MET A 243 -4.84 -26.52 3.13
CA MET A 243 -5.80 -25.95 4.09
C MET A 243 -6.89 -25.09 3.44
N GLY A 244 -6.98 -25.05 2.09
CA GLY A 244 -7.92 -24.21 1.36
C GLY A 244 -7.62 -22.71 1.50
N CYS A 245 -6.34 -22.35 1.67
CA CYS A 245 -5.88 -20.99 1.86
C CYS A 245 -4.83 -20.57 0.83
N ASN A 246 -4.65 -19.26 0.66
CA ASN A 246 -3.56 -18.64 -0.07
C ASN A 246 -2.72 -17.78 0.87
N ILE A 247 -1.44 -17.60 0.56
CA ILE A 247 -0.57 -16.65 1.26
C ILE A 247 -0.48 -15.38 0.41
N LYS A 248 -0.81 -14.24 0.99
CA LYS A 248 -0.68 -12.90 0.40
C LYS A 248 0.06 -11.97 1.36
N LEU A 249 0.82 -11.00 0.81
CA LEU A 249 1.27 -9.89 1.64
C LEU A 249 0.13 -8.90 1.75
N LEU A 250 -0.44 -8.76 2.94
CA LEU A 250 -1.58 -7.88 3.20
C LEU A 250 -1.18 -6.69 4.06
N GLY A 251 -1.57 -5.49 3.63
CA GLY A 251 -1.72 -4.37 4.53
C GLY A 251 -3.10 -4.46 5.19
N ILE A 252 -3.14 -4.50 6.51
CA ILE A 252 -4.38 -4.61 7.30
C ILE A 252 -4.45 -3.46 8.29
N ALA A 253 -5.50 -2.67 8.21
CA ALA A 253 -5.81 -1.63 9.18
C ALA A 253 -7.20 -1.87 9.76
N LYS A 254 -7.30 -1.88 11.10
CA LYS A 254 -8.57 -2.10 11.82
C LYS A 254 -8.81 -1.00 12.84
N ASN A 255 -10.04 -0.50 12.89
CA ASN A 255 -10.49 0.37 13.95
C ASN A 255 -11.23 -0.48 15.00
N THR A 256 -10.61 -0.65 16.16
CA THR A 256 -11.17 -1.46 17.26
C THR A 256 -11.65 -0.58 18.40
N GLU A 257 -12.39 -1.12 19.34
CA GLU A 257 -12.84 -0.40 20.55
C GLU A 257 -11.68 0.19 21.38
N THR A 258 -10.51 -0.41 21.31
CA THR A 258 -9.33 -0.05 22.12
C THR A 258 -8.25 0.70 21.33
N GLY A 259 -8.48 0.97 20.03
CA GLY A 259 -7.54 1.72 19.19
C GLY A 259 -7.38 1.14 17.79
N ILE A 260 -6.50 1.76 17.02
CA ILE A 260 -6.21 1.40 15.64
C ILE A 260 -5.10 0.36 15.60
N GLU A 261 -5.29 -0.68 14.81
CA GLU A 261 -4.25 -1.65 14.42
C GLU A 261 -3.84 -1.37 12.98
N VAL A 262 -2.54 -1.26 12.73
CA VAL A 262 -1.98 -1.09 11.37
C VAL A 262 -0.78 -2.00 11.20
N LYS A 263 -0.88 -2.95 10.27
CA LYS A 263 0.16 -3.96 10.07
C LYS A 263 0.24 -4.44 8.62
N VAL A 264 1.44 -4.72 8.16
CA VAL A 264 1.74 -5.36 6.88
C VAL A 264 2.50 -6.64 7.15
N HIS A 265 1.97 -7.76 6.71
CA HIS A 265 2.62 -9.06 6.89
C HIS A 265 2.09 -10.10 5.90
N PRO A 266 2.84 -11.19 5.65
CA PRO A 266 2.30 -12.37 5.01
C PRO A 266 1.11 -12.90 5.81
N THR A 267 0.05 -13.27 5.10
CA THR A 267 -1.21 -13.71 5.72
C THR A 267 -1.79 -14.88 4.96
N LEU A 268 -2.17 -15.94 5.68
CA LEU A 268 -3.04 -16.98 5.14
C LEU A 268 -4.47 -16.44 5.08
N ILE A 269 -5.06 -16.47 3.89
CA ILE A 269 -6.46 -16.11 3.66
C ILE A 269 -7.19 -17.24 2.96
N PRO A 270 -8.49 -17.48 3.25
CA PRO A 270 -9.28 -18.51 2.57
C PRO A 270 -9.31 -18.29 1.05
N GLU A 271 -9.33 -19.36 0.27
CA GLU A 271 -9.39 -19.27 -1.20
C GLU A 271 -10.66 -18.57 -1.72
N HIS A 272 -11.76 -18.65 -0.97
CA HIS A 272 -13.01 -17.96 -1.32
C HIS A 272 -13.02 -16.47 -0.98
N HIS A 273 -12.03 -15.96 -0.23
CA HIS A 273 -11.93 -14.53 0.05
C HIS A 273 -11.60 -13.75 -1.23
N PRO A 274 -12.26 -12.60 -1.53
CA PRO A 274 -12.03 -11.86 -2.77
C PRO A 274 -10.56 -11.52 -3.06
N LEU A 275 -9.79 -11.16 -2.04
CA LEU A 275 -8.35 -10.88 -2.19
C LEU A 275 -7.50 -12.11 -2.56
N ALA A 276 -7.97 -13.33 -2.26
CA ALA A 276 -7.23 -14.54 -2.61
C ALA A 276 -7.10 -14.77 -4.13
N THR A 277 -8.02 -14.21 -4.91
CA THR A 277 -8.07 -14.33 -6.37
C THR A 277 -7.23 -13.28 -7.11
N VAL A 278 -6.67 -12.31 -6.39
CA VAL A 278 -5.84 -11.24 -6.95
C VAL A 278 -4.42 -11.76 -7.17
N ASN A 279 -4.07 -12.08 -8.40
CA ASN A 279 -2.80 -12.68 -8.79
C ASN A 279 -1.91 -11.74 -9.61
N ASP A 280 -0.71 -12.19 -9.94
CA ASP A 280 0.32 -11.46 -10.69
C ASP A 280 0.66 -10.10 -10.03
N SER A 281 0.90 -9.08 -10.86
CA SER A 281 1.21 -7.72 -10.42
C SER A 281 -0.01 -6.85 -10.14
N PHE A 282 -1.22 -7.45 -10.06
CA PHE A 282 -2.42 -6.70 -9.73
C PHE A 282 -2.51 -6.38 -8.24
N ASN A 283 -3.15 -5.27 -7.96
CA ASN A 283 -3.44 -4.81 -6.61
C ASN A 283 -4.95 -4.81 -6.37
N ALA A 284 -5.33 -4.88 -5.09
CA ALA A 284 -6.70 -4.67 -4.67
C ALA A 284 -6.74 -4.09 -3.25
N VAL A 285 -7.72 -3.25 -3.00
CA VAL A 285 -8.04 -2.74 -1.67
C VAL A 285 -9.47 -3.15 -1.35
N PHE A 286 -9.63 -3.85 -0.25
CA PHE A 286 -10.90 -4.28 0.32
C PHE A 286 -11.22 -3.40 1.52
N VAL A 287 -12.41 -2.87 1.57
CA VAL A 287 -12.88 -1.94 2.60
C VAL A 287 -14.16 -2.47 3.19
N HIS A 288 -14.22 -2.58 4.52
CA HIS A 288 -15.42 -2.92 5.26
C HIS A 288 -15.95 -1.70 6.01
N GLY A 289 -17.22 -1.39 5.82
CA GLY A 289 -17.91 -0.28 6.47
C GLY A 289 -19.25 -0.70 7.05
N ASP A 290 -19.70 0.01 8.07
CA ASP A 290 -20.91 -0.31 8.84
C ASP A 290 -22.22 -0.29 8.05
N ALA A 291 -22.24 0.37 6.89
CA ALA A 291 -23.45 0.51 6.07
C ALA A 291 -23.27 -0.06 4.65
N VAL A 292 -22.07 -0.03 4.09
CA VAL A 292 -21.79 -0.52 2.74
C VAL A 292 -21.44 -2.01 2.75
N ASP A 293 -21.21 -2.59 3.93
CA ASP A 293 -20.55 -3.91 4.05
C ASP A 293 -19.19 -3.92 3.34
N ASP A 294 -19.01 -4.79 2.38
CA ASP A 294 -17.76 -5.01 1.69
C ASP A 294 -17.71 -4.30 0.34
N ALA A 295 -16.67 -3.55 0.11
CA ALA A 295 -16.34 -2.97 -1.18
C ALA A 295 -14.90 -3.32 -1.57
N MET A 296 -14.66 -3.69 -2.82
CA MET A 296 -13.32 -3.99 -3.33
C MET A 296 -12.99 -3.13 -4.55
N PHE A 297 -11.80 -2.57 -4.54
CA PHE A 297 -11.22 -1.80 -5.63
C PHE A 297 -10.02 -2.56 -6.19
N TYR A 298 -10.05 -2.90 -7.48
CA TYR A 298 -9.09 -3.78 -8.12
C TYR A 298 -8.54 -3.16 -9.41
N GLY A 299 -7.25 -3.36 -9.68
CA GLY A 299 -6.62 -2.90 -10.91
C GLY A 299 -5.10 -2.92 -10.90
N ARG A 300 -4.48 -2.11 -11.76
CA ARG A 300 -3.02 -1.95 -11.82
C ARG A 300 -2.54 -1.01 -10.74
N GLY A 301 -1.70 -1.54 -9.83
CA GLY A 301 -1.13 -0.78 -8.70
C GLY A 301 0.04 0.15 -9.08
N ALA A 302 0.58 0.03 -10.29
CA ALA A 302 1.69 0.84 -10.79
C ALA A 302 1.66 0.88 -12.33
N GLY A 303 2.50 1.73 -12.92
CA GLY A 303 2.70 1.86 -14.35
C GLY A 303 2.50 3.30 -14.85
N ALA A 304 3.08 3.63 -16.01
CA ALA A 304 3.05 4.99 -16.55
C ALA A 304 1.62 5.51 -16.75
N LEU A 305 0.83 4.79 -17.55
CA LEU A 305 -0.55 5.21 -17.86
C LEU A 305 -1.53 4.99 -16.68
N PRO A 306 -1.50 3.85 -15.95
CA PRO A 306 -2.38 3.68 -14.80
C PRO A 306 -2.19 4.77 -13.75
N THR A 307 -0.97 4.98 -13.27
CA THR A 307 -0.66 6.02 -12.27
C THR A 307 -0.87 7.42 -12.84
N GLY A 308 -0.46 7.66 -14.08
CA GLY A 308 -0.74 8.92 -14.79
C GLY A 308 -2.24 9.23 -14.89
N SER A 309 -3.08 8.19 -15.05
CA SER A 309 -4.54 8.36 -15.08
C SER A 309 -5.11 8.88 -13.76
N ALA A 310 -4.61 8.39 -12.62
CA ALA A 310 -5.00 8.89 -11.30
C ALA A 310 -4.58 10.35 -11.09
N VAL A 311 -3.33 10.69 -11.46
CA VAL A 311 -2.83 12.08 -11.42
C VAL A 311 -3.69 13.00 -12.29
N VAL A 312 -3.98 12.61 -13.54
CA VAL A 312 -4.84 13.41 -14.45
C VAL A 312 -6.25 13.54 -13.89
N GLY A 313 -6.78 12.50 -13.26
CA GLY A 313 -8.08 12.56 -12.55
C GLY A 313 -8.08 13.64 -11.47
N ASP A 314 -7.01 13.74 -10.68
CA ASP A 314 -6.85 14.80 -9.66
C ASP A 314 -6.71 16.19 -10.29
N ILE A 315 -5.91 16.33 -11.35
CA ILE A 315 -5.78 17.60 -12.09
C ILE A 315 -7.16 18.05 -12.61
N MET A 316 -7.95 17.13 -13.14
CA MET A 316 -9.31 17.43 -13.62
C MET A 316 -10.24 17.88 -12.49
N ASP A 317 -10.13 17.30 -11.30
CA ASP A 317 -10.90 17.72 -10.13
C ASP A 317 -10.48 19.10 -9.64
N VAL A 318 -9.18 19.39 -9.55
CA VAL A 318 -8.67 20.73 -9.24
C VAL A 318 -9.21 21.75 -10.24
N ALA A 319 -9.14 21.47 -11.54
CA ALA A 319 -9.64 22.37 -12.58
C ALA A 319 -11.15 22.63 -12.47
N ARG A 320 -11.96 21.62 -12.11
CA ARG A 320 -13.40 21.81 -11.82
C ARG A 320 -13.62 22.66 -10.57
N ASN A 321 -12.88 22.38 -9.48
CA ASN A 321 -12.98 23.15 -8.25
C ASN A 321 -12.66 24.64 -8.49
N MET A 322 -11.63 24.93 -9.30
CA MET A 322 -11.31 26.30 -9.71
C MET A 322 -12.45 26.95 -10.50
N LEU A 323 -13.07 26.21 -11.43
CA LEU A 323 -14.15 26.73 -12.26
C LEU A 323 -15.39 27.11 -11.43
N PHE A 324 -15.67 26.32 -10.38
CA PHE A 324 -16.82 26.51 -9.49
C PHE A 324 -16.46 27.24 -8.20
N HIS A 325 -15.24 27.74 -8.05
CA HIS A 325 -14.76 28.45 -6.85
C HIS A 325 -14.97 27.66 -5.54
N CYS A 326 -14.67 26.35 -5.57
CA CYS A 326 -14.83 25.47 -4.43
C CYS A 326 -13.54 24.70 -4.08
N ASN A 327 -12.38 25.31 -4.31
CA ASN A 327 -11.10 24.75 -3.92
C ASN A 327 -10.98 24.60 -2.40
N GLY A 328 -10.20 23.62 -1.95
CA GLY A 328 -10.04 23.31 -0.53
C GLY A 328 -11.25 22.60 0.11
N ARG A 329 -12.28 22.22 -0.67
CA ARG A 329 -13.49 21.55 -0.15
C ARG A 329 -13.23 20.17 0.45
N ILE A 330 -12.11 19.52 0.08
CA ILE A 330 -11.71 18.21 0.57
C ILE A 330 -10.36 18.35 1.23
N GLY A 331 -10.36 18.84 2.46
CA GLY A 331 -9.16 19.01 3.27
C GLY A 331 -8.70 17.73 3.98
N CYS A 332 -7.89 17.92 5.02
CA CYS A 332 -7.52 16.86 5.95
C CYS A 332 -8.75 16.34 6.68
N SER A 333 -8.89 15.01 6.75
CA SER A 333 -10.00 14.36 7.47
C SER A 333 -9.58 13.84 8.85
N CYS A 334 -8.36 14.15 9.32
CA CYS A 334 -7.82 13.67 10.59
C CYS A 334 -8.29 14.56 11.76
N TYR A 335 -9.54 14.42 12.17
CA TYR A 335 -10.12 15.18 13.30
C TYR A 335 -10.20 14.38 14.60
N LYS A 336 -9.72 13.12 14.61
CA LYS A 336 -9.63 12.25 15.78
C LYS A 336 -8.18 12.05 16.19
N SER A 337 -7.99 11.60 17.45
CA SER A 337 -6.71 11.21 18.02
C SER A 337 -6.89 9.86 18.70
N LEU A 338 -7.16 8.81 17.94
CA LEU A 338 -7.31 7.46 18.45
C LEU A 338 -5.94 6.87 18.79
N PRO A 339 -5.82 6.06 19.84
CA PRO A 339 -4.57 5.39 20.16
C PRO A 339 -4.23 4.38 19.05
N ILE A 340 -2.94 4.27 18.70
CA ILE A 340 -2.43 3.29 17.76
C ILE A 340 -1.77 2.18 18.57
N LYS A 341 -2.24 0.94 18.40
CA LYS A 341 -1.75 -0.21 19.14
C LYS A 341 -0.37 -0.63 18.67
N GLN A 342 0.50 -0.93 19.61
CA GLN A 342 1.73 -1.65 19.31
C GLN A 342 1.42 -3.09 18.94
N ILE A 343 2.27 -3.74 18.12
CA ILE A 343 2.03 -5.10 17.64
C ILE A 343 1.75 -6.09 18.78
N GLY A 344 2.44 -5.99 19.90
CA GLY A 344 2.25 -6.85 21.06
C GLY A 344 0.88 -6.75 21.76
N GLU A 345 0.10 -5.71 21.46
CA GLU A 345 -1.26 -5.48 21.98
C GLU A 345 -2.35 -6.01 21.04
N THR A 346 -1.96 -6.52 19.86
CA THR A 346 -2.89 -7.08 18.89
C THR A 346 -3.13 -8.56 19.14
N THR A 347 -4.21 -9.09 18.54
CA THR A 347 -4.51 -10.53 18.53
C THR A 347 -4.45 -11.04 17.08
N SER A 348 -4.02 -12.29 16.92
CA SER A 348 -4.00 -12.95 15.61
C SER A 348 -4.09 -14.46 15.80
N ARG A 349 -4.46 -15.17 14.74
CA ARG A 349 -4.23 -16.61 14.60
C ARG A 349 -2.89 -16.82 13.94
N TYR A 350 -2.21 -17.90 14.22
CA TYR A 350 -0.88 -18.20 13.69
C TYR A 350 -0.81 -19.58 13.07
N TYR A 351 -0.27 -19.66 11.89
CA TYR A 351 0.30 -20.84 11.28
C TYR A 351 1.76 -20.93 11.71
N ILE A 352 2.17 -22.11 12.21
CA ILE A 352 3.54 -22.39 12.62
C ILE A 352 3.94 -23.71 12.00
N ARG A 353 5.07 -23.73 11.29
CA ARG A 353 5.70 -24.95 10.81
C ARG A 353 7.01 -25.16 11.57
N MET A 354 7.13 -26.32 12.23
CA MET A 354 8.26 -26.67 13.09
C MET A 354 8.75 -28.07 12.77
N ARG A 355 10.04 -28.30 12.97
CA ARG A 355 10.65 -29.62 12.98
C ARG A 355 10.98 -30.02 14.41
N LEU A 356 10.38 -31.10 14.86
CA LEU A 356 10.48 -31.62 16.22
C LEU A 356 11.08 -33.03 16.20
N GLU A 357 11.74 -33.42 17.27
CA GLU A 357 12.18 -34.80 17.48
C GLU A 357 10.98 -35.75 17.54
N ASP A 358 10.95 -36.82 16.70
CA ASP A 358 9.85 -37.77 16.64
C ASP A 358 9.97 -38.85 17.73
N ARG A 359 9.50 -38.51 18.92
CA ARG A 359 9.48 -39.44 20.07
C ARG A 359 8.20 -39.29 20.91
N ALA A 360 7.90 -40.31 21.69
CA ALA A 360 6.80 -40.25 22.61
C ALA A 360 6.91 -39.08 23.58
N GLY A 361 5.83 -38.29 23.74
CA GLY A 361 5.74 -37.16 24.64
C GLY A 361 6.06 -35.79 23.98
N THR A 362 6.67 -35.73 22.79
CA THR A 362 6.99 -34.49 22.10
C THR A 362 5.76 -33.63 21.85
N LEU A 363 4.70 -34.20 21.29
CA LEU A 363 3.44 -33.46 21.06
C LEU A 363 2.77 -33.02 22.37
N ALA A 364 2.84 -33.81 23.43
CA ALA A 364 2.31 -33.42 24.75
C ALA A 364 3.09 -32.22 25.33
N ALA A 365 4.42 -32.22 25.23
CA ALA A 365 5.23 -31.13 25.69
C ALA A 365 4.97 -29.84 24.86
N MET A 366 4.83 -29.97 23.54
CA MET A 366 4.45 -28.85 22.66
C MET A 366 3.09 -28.27 23.04
N ALA A 367 2.05 -29.11 23.20
CA ALA A 367 0.73 -28.67 23.60
C ALA A 367 0.74 -28.01 25.00
N GLY A 368 1.60 -28.46 25.90
CA GLY A 368 1.83 -27.82 27.20
C GLY A 368 2.31 -26.38 27.09
N VAL A 369 3.26 -26.12 26.18
CA VAL A 369 3.76 -24.73 25.95
C VAL A 369 2.66 -23.81 25.44
N PHE A 370 1.83 -24.28 24.50
CA PHE A 370 0.69 -23.48 24.02
C PHE A 370 -0.31 -23.21 25.16
N ALA A 371 -0.65 -24.22 25.95
CA ALA A 371 -1.57 -24.09 27.08
C ALA A 371 -1.06 -23.09 28.15
N GLU A 372 0.22 -23.13 28.49
CA GLU A 372 0.85 -22.21 29.45
C GLU A 372 0.82 -20.74 28.97
N ASN A 373 0.67 -20.51 27.66
CA ASN A 373 0.58 -19.19 27.05
C ASN A 373 -0.83 -18.84 26.56
N ASP A 374 -1.86 -19.54 27.07
CA ASP A 374 -3.26 -19.33 26.71
C ASP A 374 -3.52 -19.41 25.17
N ALA A 375 -2.70 -20.15 24.45
CA ALA A 375 -2.82 -20.38 23.02
C ALA A 375 -3.55 -21.72 22.78
N SER A 376 -4.73 -21.67 22.19
CA SER A 376 -5.48 -22.87 21.81
C SER A 376 -5.12 -23.30 20.40
N ILE A 377 -4.98 -24.61 20.19
CA ILE A 377 -4.67 -25.21 18.88
C ILE A 377 -5.97 -25.46 18.12
N ALA A 378 -6.08 -24.91 16.91
CA ALA A 378 -7.20 -25.14 16.00
C ALA A 378 -6.93 -26.32 15.07
N ILE A 379 -5.72 -26.38 14.49
CA ILE A 379 -5.28 -27.45 13.58
C ILE A 379 -3.90 -27.94 14.01
N LEU A 380 -3.71 -29.25 13.97
CA LEU A 380 -2.41 -29.89 14.13
C LEU A 380 -2.25 -30.97 13.06
N LEU A 381 -1.20 -30.83 12.25
CA LEU A 381 -0.87 -31.78 11.19
C LEU A 381 0.56 -32.27 11.39
N GLN A 382 0.77 -33.58 11.46
CA GLN A 382 2.09 -34.20 11.33
C GLN A 382 2.17 -34.73 9.91
N LYS A 383 3.09 -34.20 9.11
CA LYS A 383 3.11 -34.42 7.66
C LYS A 383 4.22 -35.38 7.23
N GLU A 384 5.41 -35.10 7.61
CA GLU A 384 6.58 -35.83 7.15
C GLU A 384 7.43 -36.25 8.35
N THR A 385 7.97 -37.45 8.30
CA THR A 385 9.03 -37.87 9.20
C THR A 385 10.30 -37.98 8.38
N ILE A 386 11.32 -37.22 8.75
CA ILE A 386 12.63 -37.19 8.09
C ILE A 386 13.62 -37.71 9.12
N GLU A 387 14.15 -38.92 8.91
CA GLU A 387 15.00 -39.63 9.88
C GLU A 387 14.27 -39.80 11.22
N ASN A 388 14.68 -39.06 12.27
CA ASN A 388 14.09 -39.08 13.60
C ASN A 388 13.32 -37.79 13.93
N ASP A 389 13.10 -36.93 12.96
CA ASP A 389 12.39 -35.66 13.13
C ASP A 389 11.03 -35.69 12.44
N ALA A 390 10.01 -35.14 13.10
CA ALA A 390 8.68 -34.95 12.56
C ALA A 390 8.49 -33.49 12.16
N GLU A 391 8.00 -33.23 10.96
CA GLU A 391 7.51 -31.91 10.58
C GLU A 391 6.07 -31.75 11.02
N ILE A 392 5.85 -30.75 11.87
CA ILE A 392 4.55 -30.42 12.47
C ILE A 392 4.10 -29.06 11.97
N VAL A 393 2.85 -29.00 11.55
CA VAL A 393 2.14 -27.73 11.27
C VAL A 393 1.07 -27.54 12.32
N VAL A 394 1.08 -26.39 12.97
CA VAL A 394 0.07 -25.97 13.94
C VAL A 394 -0.61 -24.71 13.46
N VAL A 395 -1.94 -24.64 13.55
CA VAL A 395 -2.68 -23.38 13.45
C VAL A 395 -3.37 -23.13 14.79
N THR A 396 -3.19 -21.92 15.34
CA THR A 396 -3.81 -21.53 16.61
C THR A 396 -5.19 -20.93 16.39
N HIS A 397 -6.04 -20.92 17.42
CA HIS A 397 -7.11 -19.94 17.55
C HIS A 397 -6.51 -18.54 17.79
N GLU A 398 -7.37 -17.52 17.92
CA GLU A 398 -6.91 -16.17 18.26
C GLU A 398 -6.15 -16.17 19.58
N VAL A 399 -4.99 -15.52 19.57
CA VAL A 399 -4.11 -15.38 20.72
C VAL A 399 -3.44 -14.01 20.69
N ALA A 400 -3.22 -13.42 21.86
CA ALA A 400 -2.47 -12.16 21.96
C ALA A 400 -1.03 -12.35 21.46
N GLU A 401 -0.57 -11.44 20.59
CA GLU A 401 0.79 -11.47 19.98
C GLU A 401 1.88 -11.71 21.01
N LYS A 402 1.82 -10.99 22.15
CA LYS A 402 2.81 -11.12 23.24
C LYS A 402 2.87 -12.56 23.77
N LYS A 403 1.71 -13.17 24.07
CA LYS A 403 1.64 -14.55 24.58
C LYS A 403 2.14 -15.57 23.57
N PHE A 404 1.79 -15.36 22.31
CA PHE A 404 2.28 -16.17 21.21
C PHE A 404 3.80 -16.10 21.09
N MET A 405 4.37 -14.89 21.12
CA MET A 405 5.82 -14.72 21.03
C MET A 405 6.57 -15.27 22.24
N ASP A 406 5.95 -15.28 23.43
CA ASP A 406 6.51 -15.95 24.62
C ASP A 406 6.51 -17.48 24.45
N ALA A 407 5.46 -18.07 23.82
CA ALA A 407 5.45 -19.48 23.45
C ALA A 407 6.57 -19.81 22.44
N ILE A 408 6.77 -18.98 21.41
CA ILE A 408 7.83 -19.13 20.40
C ILE A 408 9.22 -19.10 21.04
N LYS A 409 9.48 -18.16 21.95
CA LYS A 409 10.74 -18.13 22.72
C LYS A 409 10.97 -19.41 23.51
N LYS A 410 9.92 -19.93 24.15
CA LYS A 410 10.00 -21.17 24.89
C LYS A 410 10.31 -22.36 23.99
N PHE A 411 9.62 -22.49 22.83
CA PHE A 411 9.92 -23.50 21.83
C PHE A 411 11.39 -23.46 21.37
N SER A 412 11.92 -22.27 21.07
CA SER A 412 13.32 -22.08 20.64
C SER A 412 14.35 -22.54 21.69
N SER A 413 13.94 -22.64 22.96
CA SER A 413 14.79 -23.12 24.06
C SER A 413 14.67 -24.61 24.32
N MET A 414 13.72 -25.32 23.72
CA MET A 414 13.48 -26.75 23.96
C MET A 414 14.37 -27.62 23.08
N GLU A 415 15.09 -28.54 23.66
CA GLU A 415 16.03 -29.45 22.97
C GLU A 415 15.33 -30.29 21.86
N MET A 416 14.07 -30.65 22.08
CA MET A 416 13.28 -31.41 21.11
C MET A 416 12.88 -30.59 19.87
N VAL A 417 12.94 -29.25 19.92
CA VAL A 417 12.64 -28.37 18.79
C VAL A 417 13.92 -28.18 17.98
N LYS A 418 13.97 -28.76 16.79
CA LYS A 418 15.13 -28.65 15.90
C LYS A 418 15.12 -27.33 15.11
N GLU A 419 13.92 -26.91 14.72
CA GLU A 419 13.75 -25.71 13.89
C GLU A 419 12.30 -25.19 13.98
N ILE A 420 12.13 -23.87 14.06
CA ILE A 420 10.89 -23.18 13.76
C ILE A 420 11.03 -22.63 12.35
N SER A 421 10.50 -23.35 11.37
CA SER A 421 10.79 -23.09 9.95
C SER A 421 9.95 -21.94 9.38
N SER A 422 8.74 -21.71 9.91
CA SER A 422 7.86 -20.63 9.43
C SER A 422 6.84 -20.24 10.48
N ILE A 423 6.52 -18.95 10.52
CA ILE A 423 5.43 -18.36 11.30
C ILE A 423 4.69 -17.40 10.39
N ILE A 424 3.39 -17.59 10.20
CA ILE A 424 2.57 -16.74 9.33
C ILE A 424 1.25 -16.45 10.05
N ARG A 425 0.78 -15.21 10.01
CA ARG A 425 -0.53 -14.86 10.57
C ARG A 425 -1.65 -15.39 9.68
N VAL A 426 -2.77 -15.75 10.29
CA VAL A 426 -3.93 -16.34 9.60
C VAL A 426 -5.11 -15.39 9.78
N TYR A 427 -5.73 -14.97 8.69
CA TYR A 427 -6.95 -14.15 8.73
C TYR A 427 -8.16 -14.99 9.09
N ALA A 428 -8.39 -16.06 8.34
CA ALA A 428 -9.40 -17.09 8.58
C ALA A 428 -8.96 -18.39 7.91
N LEU A 429 -9.60 -19.51 8.25
CA LEU A 429 -9.37 -20.80 7.64
C LEU A 429 -10.36 -21.07 6.50
N GLY A 430 -9.99 -21.90 5.54
CA GLY A 430 -10.80 -22.19 4.35
C GLY A 430 -12.18 -22.82 4.62
N ASN A 431 -12.40 -23.31 5.82
CA ASN A 431 -13.67 -23.94 6.26
C ASN A 431 -14.55 -22.99 7.11
N GLU A 432 -14.14 -21.75 7.34
CA GLU A 432 -14.86 -20.70 8.05
C GLU A 432 -15.41 -19.68 7.04
#